data_331631c3717f44caffd47eac136ffb0a
#
_entry.id   331631c3717f44caffd47eac136ffb0a
#
_cell.length_a   1.000
_cell.length_b   1.000
_cell.length_c   1.000
_cell.angle_alpha   90.00
_cell.angle_beta   90.00
_cell.angle_gamma   90.00
#
_symmetry.space_group_name_H-M   'P 1'
#
loop_
_entity.id
_entity.type
_entity.pdbx_description
1 polymer ?
#
loop_
_entity_poly.entity_id
_entity_poly.type
_entity_poly.pdbx_seq_one_letter_code
_entity_poly.pdbx_strand_id
1 'polypeptide(L)' 'MKEKFVIKPKTARSVTMTIRIDGETNDKLDELALKSNRSRNELINLSLRYAFENLEFIDEE' A
#
# COMPACT_ATOMS: atom_id res chain seq x y z
N MET A 1 7.26 -4.13 41.72
CA MET A 1 6.21 -4.38 40.81
C MET A 1 6.67 -4.67 39.43
N LYS A 2 6.11 -5.64 38.86
CA LYS A 2 6.59 -6.09 37.60
C LYS A 2 5.76 -5.54 36.47
N GLU A 3 6.43 -4.99 35.51
CA GLU A 3 5.74 -4.46 34.37
C GLU A 3 5.29 -5.55 33.46
N LYS A 4 4.09 -5.42 33.00
CA LYS A 4 3.60 -6.34 32.04
C LYS A 4 4.04 -5.95 30.67
N PHE A 5 4.65 -6.87 29.99
CA PHE A 5 5.06 -6.63 28.62
C PHE A 5 3.96 -7.18 27.72
N VAL A 6 3.20 -6.27 27.15
CA VAL A 6 2.06 -6.69 26.34
C VAL A 6 2.43 -6.57 24.89
N ILE A 7 2.40 -7.70 24.20
CA ILE A 7 2.66 -7.70 22.78
C ILE A 7 1.35 -7.92 22.07
N LYS A 8 0.97 -6.93 21.30
CA LYS A 8 -0.24 -7.06 20.52
C LYS A 8 0.07 -7.76 19.22
N PRO A 9 -0.71 -8.73 18.87
CA PRO A 9 -0.47 -9.40 17.60
C PRO A 9 -0.74 -8.43 16.46
N LYS A 10 -0.03 -8.66 15.37
CA LYS A 10 -0.25 -7.87 14.20
C LYS A 10 -1.64 -8.20 13.68
N THR A 11 -2.50 -7.22 13.71
CA THR A 11 -3.87 -7.45 13.28
C THR A 11 -4.05 -7.22 11.81
N ALA A 12 -3.13 -6.49 11.20
CA ALA A 12 -3.24 -6.23 9.79
C ALA A 12 -2.96 -7.50 9.01
N ARG A 13 -3.90 -7.87 8.21
CA ARG A 13 -3.78 -9.04 7.39
C ARG A 13 -3.14 -8.65 6.08
N SER A 14 -2.26 -9.48 5.56
CA SER A 14 -1.68 -9.20 4.27
C SER A 14 -2.01 -10.32 3.31
N VAL A 15 -2.21 -9.94 2.07
CA VAL A 15 -2.58 -10.86 1.02
C VAL A 15 -1.63 -10.65 -0.14
N THR A 16 -1.10 -11.74 -0.68
CA THR A 16 -0.22 -11.67 -1.81
C THR A 16 -1.04 -11.78 -3.09
N MET A 17 -0.80 -10.85 -4.00
CA MET A 17 -1.51 -10.91 -5.27
C MET A 17 -0.58 -10.49 -6.39
N THR A 18 -0.91 -10.94 -7.57
CA THR A 18 -0.12 -10.63 -8.76
C THR A 18 -0.98 -9.81 -9.69
N ILE A 19 -0.46 -8.69 -10.13
CA ILE A 19 -1.18 -7.84 -11.06
C ILE A 19 -0.24 -7.45 -12.19
N ARG A 20 -0.84 -6.97 -13.25
CA ARG A 20 -0.11 -6.44 -14.38
C ARG A 20 -0.15 -4.93 -14.33
N ILE A 21 1.01 -4.31 -14.52
CA ILE A 21 1.11 -2.88 -14.54
C ILE A 21 1.74 -2.48 -15.86
N ASP A 22 1.19 -1.45 -16.50
CA ASP A 22 1.80 -1.00 -17.74
C ASP A 22 3.18 -0.41 -17.48
N GLY A 23 4.01 -0.40 -18.52
CA GLY A 23 5.40 -0.03 -18.36
C GLY A 23 5.59 1.38 -17.85
N GLU A 24 4.77 2.30 -18.32
CA GLU A 24 4.87 3.69 -17.89
C GLU A 24 4.63 3.84 -16.41
N THR A 25 3.59 3.19 -15.93
CA THR A 25 3.26 3.25 -14.51
C THR A 25 4.36 2.59 -13.68
N ASN A 26 4.90 1.51 -14.20
CA ASN A 26 5.97 0.82 -13.51
C ASN A 26 7.21 1.71 -13.39
N ASP A 27 7.53 2.44 -14.46
CA ASP A 27 8.67 3.34 -14.43
C ASP A 27 8.50 4.43 -13.40
N LYS A 28 7.30 4.99 -13.32
CA LYS A 28 7.02 6.01 -12.32
C LYS A 28 7.13 5.46 -10.92
N LEU A 29 6.69 4.25 -10.73
CA LEU A 29 6.77 3.62 -9.44
C LEU A 29 8.22 3.45 -9.01
N ASP A 30 9.07 3.00 -9.95
CA ASP A 30 10.48 2.85 -9.67
C ASP A 30 11.12 4.17 -9.30
N GLU A 31 10.77 5.21 -10.03
CA GLU A 31 11.32 6.53 -9.78
C GLU A 31 10.93 7.03 -8.39
N LEU A 32 9.68 6.85 -8.02
CA LEU A 32 9.22 7.27 -6.73
C LEU A 32 9.86 6.47 -5.61
N ALA A 33 10.04 5.19 -5.83
CA ALA A 33 10.68 4.34 -4.83
C ALA A 33 12.09 4.84 -4.56
N LEU A 34 12.78 5.20 -5.62
CA LEU A 34 14.13 5.69 -5.48
C LEU A 34 14.17 7.02 -4.75
N LYS A 35 13.29 7.92 -5.10
CA LYS A 35 13.28 9.25 -4.52
C LYS A 35 12.84 9.24 -3.07
N SER A 36 11.89 8.41 -2.74
CA SER A 36 11.32 8.41 -1.41
C SER A 36 12.03 7.45 -0.45
N ASN A 37 12.93 6.64 -0.99
CA ASN A 37 13.62 5.63 -0.19
C ASN A 37 12.63 4.66 0.42
N ARG A 38 11.56 4.38 -0.28
CA ARG A 38 10.56 3.42 0.15
C ARG A 38 10.51 2.29 -0.85
N SER A 39 10.05 1.14 -0.40
CA SER A 39 9.96 -0.01 -1.29
C SER A 39 8.79 0.17 -2.25
N ARG A 40 8.87 -0.54 -3.38
CA ARG A 40 7.78 -0.52 -4.34
C ARG A 40 6.50 -1.02 -3.70
N ASN A 41 6.62 -2.06 -2.91
CA ASN A 41 5.46 -2.63 -2.24
C ASN A 41 4.80 -1.62 -1.32
N GLU A 42 5.61 -0.88 -0.60
CA GLU A 42 5.13 0.16 0.29
C GLU A 42 4.36 1.23 -0.48
N LEU A 43 4.96 1.67 -1.58
CA LEU A 43 4.35 2.71 -2.39
C LEU A 43 3.05 2.26 -3.03
N ILE A 44 3.01 1.01 -3.47
CA ILE A 44 1.79 0.48 -4.05
C ILE A 44 0.67 0.49 -3.02
N ASN A 45 0.97 0.06 -1.81
CA ASN A 45 -0.05 0.04 -0.75
C ASN A 45 -0.51 1.45 -0.40
N LEU A 46 0.43 2.38 -0.30
CA LEU A 46 0.08 3.75 0.00
C LEU A 46 -0.78 4.36 -1.10
N SER A 47 -0.41 4.08 -2.34
CA SER A 47 -1.15 4.61 -3.47
C SER A 47 -2.56 4.07 -3.54
N LEU A 48 -2.70 2.78 -3.30
CA LEU A 48 -4.02 2.17 -3.32
C LEU A 48 -4.89 2.72 -2.20
N ARG A 49 -4.31 2.89 -1.03
CA ARG A 49 -5.04 3.44 0.09
C ARG A 49 -5.50 4.85 -0.20
N TYR A 50 -4.62 5.65 -0.77
CA TYR A 50 -4.96 7.01 -1.13
C TYR A 50 -6.09 7.02 -2.16
N ALA A 51 -5.99 6.14 -3.15
CA ALA A 51 -6.99 6.06 -4.19
C ALA A 51 -8.37 5.70 -3.62
N PHE A 52 -8.40 4.74 -2.73
CA PHE A 52 -9.67 4.33 -2.15
C PHE A 52 -10.30 5.42 -1.32
N GLU A 53 -9.47 6.20 -0.64
CA GLU A 53 -9.99 7.28 0.20
C GLU A 53 -10.51 8.43 -0.63
N ASN A 54 -10.02 8.56 -1.85
CA ASN A 54 -10.41 9.69 -2.69
C ASN A 54 -11.23 9.31 -3.91
N LEU A 55 -11.58 8.05 -4.00
CA LEU A 55 -12.37 7.56 -5.12
C LEU A 55 -13.84 7.78 -4.84
N GLU A 56 -14.54 8.17 -5.85
CA GLU A 56 -15.97 8.28 -5.75
C GLU A 56 -16.59 7.29 -6.69
N PHE A 57 -17.39 6.39 -6.15
CA PHE A 57 -18.02 5.38 -6.97
C PHE A 57 -19.41 5.87 -7.34
N ILE A 58 -19.65 6.02 -8.61
CA ILE A 58 -20.95 6.46 -9.08
C ILE A 58 -21.65 5.26 -9.70
N ASP A 59 -22.73 4.86 -9.06
CA ASP A 59 -23.49 3.72 -9.51
C ASP A 59 -24.54 4.20 -10.48
N GLU A 60 -24.32 3.94 -11.75
CA GLU A 60 -25.26 4.33 -12.77
C GLU A 60 -26.14 3.18 -13.13
N GLU A 61 -27.41 3.42 -13.17
CA GLU A 61 -28.34 2.37 -13.52
C GLU A 61 -28.79 2.42 -14.91
#